data_d6b4ee9e752abfacc808e24df045555a
#
_entry.id   d6b4ee9e752abfacc808e24df045555a
#
_cell.length_a   1.000
_cell.length_b   1.000
_cell.length_c   1.000
_cell.angle_alpha   90.00
_cell.angle_beta   90.00
_cell.angle_gamma   90.00
#
_symmetry.space_group_name_H-M   'P 1'
#
loop_
_entity.id
_entity.type
_entity.pdbx_description
1 polymer ?
#
loop_
_entity_poly.entity_id
_entity_poly.type
_entity_poly.pdbx_seq_one_letter_code
_entity_poly.pdbx_strand_id
1 'polypeptide(L)'
;MRLIQTLSSCLCTGIIALFTACSQAPQSPIDSVDPFIGTGFHGHTYPGATAPYGAVQLSPDTRKGNWDACSGYHYSDSTLMGFSHTHLSGTGCIDLGDILFRPSLQTPLAFSHSDEKASPGYYSVNLKEAGVLAELTTTPHVGIHRYTYKKETEATLVVDMDHLLDNEYMYEGWVKRTGDNELTGMRRTRGWVDNQYVFFVAQFSQPFSSMEQPSERQAVLTFDTTTGKPIVCKVDRK
;
A
#
# COMPACT_ATOMS: atom_id res chain seq x y z
N MET A 1 -34.95 79.86 34.40
CA MET A 1 -35.77 79.94 33.20
C MET A 1 -35.01 79.38 31.99
N ARG A 2 -35.52 78.40 31.29
CA ARG A 2 -35.08 77.57 30.15
C ARG A 2 -34.49 76.22 30.56
N LEU A 3 -35.38 75.23 30.54
CA LEU A 3 -35.08 73.81 30.46
C LEU A 3 -34.34 73.52 29.16
N ILE A 4 -33.27 72.74 29.22
CA ILE A 4 -32.68 72.09 28.07
C ILE A 4 -32.92 70.62 28.26
N GLN A 5 -33.80 70.07 27.46
CA GLN A 5 -34.03 68.63 27.34
C GLN A 5 -32.89 68.06 26.51
N THR A 6 -32.09 67.19 27.12
CA THR A 6 -31.14 66.34 26.41
C THR A 6 -31.84 65.05 26.03
N LEU A 7 -32.06 64.86 24.70
CA LEU A 7 -32.45 63.58 24.13
C LEU A 7 -31.28 62.62 24.19
N SER A 8 -31.44 61.59 24.99
CA SER A 8 -30.52 60.45 25.01
C SER A 8 -30.88 59.52 23.85
N SER A 9 -30.02 59.51 22.86
CA SER A 9 -30.16 58.61 21.71
C SER A 9 -29.57 57.27 22.04
N CYS A 10 -30.40 56.28 22.38
CA CYS A 10 -29.98 54.87 22.53
C CYS A 10 -29.63 54.30 21.15
N LEU A 11 -28.35 54.18 20.87
CA LEU A 11 -27.82 53.49 19.72
C LEU A 11 -27.79 51.98 20.04
N CYS A 12 -28.84 51.23 19.66
CA CYS A 12 -28.84 49.78 19.69
C CYS A 12 -27.92 49.24 18.58
N THR A 13 -26.67 49.00 18.93
CA THR A 13 -25.74 48.28 18.03
C THR A 13 -26.11 46.80 18.07
N GLY A 14 -26.91 46.38 17.08
CA GLY A 14 -27.21 44.98 16.86
C GLY A 14 -25.95 44.22 16.39
N ILE A 15 -25.35 43.43 17.26
CA ILE A 15 -24.31 42.47 16.89
C ILE A 15 -24.99 41.35 16.12
N ILE A 16 -24.93 41.40 14.79
CA ILE A 16 -25.29 40.27 13.95
C ILE A 16 -24.13 39.26 14.07
N ALA A 17 -24.29 38.30 14.99
CA ALA A 17 -23.42 37.14 15.03
C ALA A 17 -23.69 36.31 13.77
N LEU A 18 -22.85 36.46 12.78
CA LEU A 18 -22.79 35.55 11.62
C LEU A 18 -22.35 34.17 12.13
N PHE A 19 -23.32 33.32 12.47
CA PHE A 19 -23.07 31.88 12.58
C PHE A 19 -22.75 31.39 11.19
N THR A 20 -21.44 31.36 10.84
CA THR A 20 -20.94 30.53 9.78
C THR A 20 -21.11 29.09 10.26
N ALA A 21 -22.30 28.52 10.00
CA ALA A 21 -22.46 27.08 10.06
C ALA A 21 -21.49 26.52 9.02
N CYS A 22 -20.35 26.01 9.46
CA CYS A 22 -19.57 25.07 8.67
C CYS A 22 -20.50 23.90 8.40
N SER A 23 -21.18 23.91 7.27
CA SER A 23 -21.85 22.72 6.77
C SER A 23 -20.73 21.73 6.43
N GLN A 24 -20.40 20.85 7.38
CA GLN A 24 -19.62 19.67 7.03
C GLN A 24 -20.39 18.98 5.91
N ALA A 25 -19.72 18.79 4.77
CA ALA A 25 -20.27 17.96 3.71
C ALA A 25 -20.71 16.63 4.35
N PRO A 26 -21.87 16.06 3.95
CA PRO A 26 -22.31 14.81 4.52
C PRO A 26 -21.20 13.78 4.38
N GLN A 27 -20.77 13.23 5.50
CA GLN A 27 -19.71 12.26 5.56
C GLN A 27 -20.18 11.00 4.81
N SER A 28 -19.40 10.60 3.80
CA SER A 28 -19.71 9.38 3.05
C SER A 28 -19.59 8.18 3.99
N PRO A 29 -20.45 7.16 3.89
CA PRO A 29 -20.29 5.92 4.66
C PRO A 29 -18.89 5.30 4.50
N ILE A 30 -18.23 5.48 3.35
CA ILE A 30 -16.87 5.01 3.09
C ILE A 30 -15.84 5.67 4.00
N ASP A 31 -16.07 6.92 4.44
CA ASP A 31 -15.16 7.65 5.33
C ASP A 31 -15.17 7.10 6.76
N SER A 32 -16.16 6.25 7.08
CA SER A 32 -16.29 5.57 8.37
C SER A 32 -15.68 4.17 8.39
N VAL A 33 -15.14 3.71 7.26
CA VAL A 33 -14.48 2.40 7.16
C VAL A 33 -13.03 2.53 7.58
N ASP A 34 -12.64 1.78 8.62
CA ASP A 34 -11.26 1.67 9.06
C ASP A 34 -10.68 0.29 8.64
N PRO A 35 -9.79 0.24 7.63
CA PRO A 35 -9.18 -1.01 7.17
C PRO A 35 -8.26 -1.67 8.18
N PHE A 36 -7.87 -1.00 9.28
CA PHE A 36 -7.07 -1.61 10.34
C PHE A 36 -7.90 -2.48 11.29
N ILE A 37 -9.23 -2.40 11.26
CA ILE A 37 -10.08 -3.28 12.06
C ILE A 37 -9.84 -4.73 11.68
N GLY A 38 -9.52 -5.56 12.69
CA GLY A 38 -9.22 -6.98 12.52
C GLY A 38 -7.79 -7.31 12.09
N THR A 39 -6.90 -6.32 11.94
CA THR A 39 -5.49 -6.57 11.57
C THR A 39 -4.61 -6.96 12.76
N GLY A 40 -5.11 -6.87 13.98
CA GLY A 40 -4.42 -7.30 15.19
C GLY A 40 -5.10 -8.48 15.86
N PHE A 41 -4.44 -9.06 16.87
CA PHE A 41 -4.91 -10.21 17.61
C PHE A 41 -5.24 -11.37 16.66
N HIS A 42 -6.41 -11.97 16.70
CA HIS A 42 -6.85 -13.08 15.84
C HIS A 42 -7.85 -12.63 14.76
N GLY A 43 -7.75 -11.40 14.28
CA GLY A 43 -8.74 -10.87 13.32
C GLY A 43 -8.50 -11.32 11.88
N HIS A 44 -7.27 -11.66 11.52
CA HIS A 44 -6.89 -12.24 10.22
C HIS A 44 -7.27 -11.36 9.01
N THR A 45 -7.17 -10.04 9.14
CA THR A 45 -7.40 -9.11 8.04
C THR A 45 -6.13 -8.33 7.71
N TYR A 46 -6.11 -7.63 6.59
CA TYR A 46 -5.01 -6.79 6.14
C TYR A 46 -5.51 -5.39 5.77
N PRO A 47 -4.68 -4.33 5.92
CA PRO A 47 -5.10 -2.95 5.68
C PRO A 47 -4.96 -2.51 4.23
N GLY A 48 -4.49 -3.37 3.35
CA GLY A 48 -4.09 -3.05 1.99
C GLY A 48 -5.25 -2.70 1.04
N ALA A 49 -4.88 -2.24 -0.14
CA ALA A 49 -5.83 -1.84 -1.17
C ALA A 49 -6.49 -3.05 -1.83
N THR A 50 -7.82 -3.07 -1.84
CA THR A 50 -8.62 -4.12 -2.47
C THR A 50 -9.84 -3.50 -3.14
N ALA A 51 -10.08 -3.85 -4.40
CA ALA A 51 -11.34 -3.54 -5.09
C ALA A 51 -12.38 -4.62 -4.79
N PRO A 52 -13.67 -4.27 -4.70
CA PRO A 52 -14.72 -5.28 -4.53
C PRO A 52 -14.63 -6.37 -5.59
N TYR A 53 -14.60 -7.64 -5.14
CA TYR A 53 -14.47 -8.83 -5.99
C TYR A 53 -13.22 -8.84 -6.88
N GLY A 54 -12.19 -8.05 -6.52
CA GLY A 54 -10.94 -7.99 -7.27
C GLY A 54 -10.07 -9.24 -7.07
N ALA A 55 -9.31 -9.58 -8.11
CA ALA A 55 -8.31 -10.63 -8.04
C ALA A 55 -7.00 -10.16 -7.37
N VAL A 56 -6.86 -8.86 -7.11
CA VAL A 56 -5.69 -8.26 -6.48
C VAL A 56 -6.05 -7.75 -5.09
N GLN A 57 -5.31 -8.21 -4.09
CA GLN A 57 -5.30 -7.76 -2.71
C GLN A 57 -3.89 -7.26 -2.41
N LEU A 58 -3.65 -5.96 -2.64
CA LEU A 58 -2.33 -5.36 -2.55
C LEU A 58 -2.07 -4.81 -1.15
N SER A 59 -1.22 -5.49 -0.38
CA SER A 59 -1.01 -5.19 1.03
C SER A 59 0.44 -5.39 1.47
N PRO A 60 0.89 -4.72 2.55
CA PRO A 60 2.15 -5.05 3.20
C PRO A 60 2.11 -6.44 3.85
N ASP A 61 3.24 -7.15 3.80
CA ASP A 61 3.50 -8.38 4.54
C ASP A 61 4.47 -8.09 5.67
N THR A 62 4.06 -8.38 6.92
CA THR A 62 4.86 -8.08 8.12
C THR A 62 5.51 -9.30 8.73
N ARG A 63 4.91 -10.47 8.61
CA ARG A 63 5.49 -11.75 9.10
C ARG A 63 5.04 -12.95 8.28
N LYS A 64 5.80 -14.05 8.42
CA LYS A 64 5.54 -15.34 7.79
C LYS A 64 5.31 -16.42 8.83
N GLY A 65 4.64 -17.50 8.42
CA GLY A 65 4.51 -18.71 9.23
C GLY A 65 3.79 -18.50 10.57
N ASN A 66 2.95 -17.51 10.67
CA ASN A 66 2.26 -17.17 11.90
C ASN A 66 0.76 -17.12 11.68
N TRP A 67 0.00 -17.87 12.46
CA TRP A 67 -1.44 -17.98 12.31
C TRP A 67 -2.16 -16.63 12.54
N ASP A 68 -1.71 -15.81 13.50
CA ASP A 68 -2.31 -14.51 13.78
C ASP A 68 -2.13 -13.52 12.61
N ALA A 69 -1.06 -13.70 11.82
CA ALA A 69 -0.75 -12.92 10.63
C ALA A 69 -1.01 -13.69 9.33
N CYS A 70 -1.98 -14.60 9.32
CA CYS A 70 -2.26 -15.44 8.15
C CYS A 70 -2.67 -14.62 6.90
N SER A 71 -3.09 -13.38 7.08
CA SER A 71 -3.36 -12.43 5.99
C SER A 71 -2.11 -11.64 5.56
N GLY A 72 -0.90 -12.00 5.99
CA GLY A 72 0.36 -11.34 5.67
C GLY A 72 0.71 -10.18 6.59
N TYR A 73 -0.26 -9.46 7.12
CA TYR A 73 -0.06 -8.31 8.01
C TYR A 73 -0.55 -8.59 9.43
N HIS A 74 0.19 -8.07 10.41
CA HIS A 74 -0.28 -8.02 11.80
C HIS A 74 0.05 -6.68 12.46
N TYR A 75 -0.95 -6.04 13.06
CA TYR A 75 -0.84 -4.68 13.61
C TYR A 75 0.21 -4.51 14.73
N SER A 76 0.63 -5.57 15.41
CA SER A 76 1.70 -5.47 16.42
C SER A 76 3.11 -5.41 15.85
N ASP A 77 3.27 -5.53 14.53
CA ASP A 77 4.58 -5.54 13.90
C ASP A 77 5.09 -4.13 13.61
N SER A 78 6.40 -3.96 13.64
CA SER A 78 7.11 -2.71 13.33
C SER A 78 8.06 -2.84 12.14
N THR A 79 7.99 -3.97 11.44
CA THR A 79 8.78 -4.24 10.22
C THR A 79 7.91 -4.92 9.18
N LEU A 80 8.21 -4.67 7.90
CA LEU A 80 7.57 -5.34 6.78
C LEU A 80 8.61 -5.89 5.80
N MET A 81 8.22 -6.89 5.03
CA MET A 81 9.05 -7.57 4.03
C MET A 81 8.91 -6.96 2.64
N GLY A 82 7.79 -6.32 2.37
CA GLY A 82 7.41 -5.74 1.10
C GLY A 82 5.89 -5.72 0.96
N PHE A 83 5.43 -5.60 -0.28
CA PHE A 83 4.02 -5.53 -0.65
C PHE A 83 3.71 -6.63 -1.65
N SER A 84 2.86 -7.58 -1.29
CA SER A 84 2.42 -8.65 -2.18
C SER A 84 1.00 -8.42 -2.70
N HIS A 85 0.60 -9.17 -3.73
CA HIS A 85 -0.60 -8.89 -4.51
C HIS A 85 -1.78 -9.80 -4.18
N THR A 86 -1.59 -10.78 -3.30
CA THR A 86 -2.63 -11.74 -2.97
C THR A 86 -2.65 -12.04 -1.49
N HIS A 87 -3.83 -11.89 -0.88
CA HIS A 87 -4.05 -12.13 0.54
C HIS A 87 -5.42 -12.75 0.77
N LEU A 88 -5.49 -13.69 1.70
CA LEU A 88 -6.76 -14.14 2.26
C LEU A 88 -7.17 -13.24 3.42
N SER A 89 -8.45 -13.04 3.64
CA SER A 89 -8.97 -12.22 4.72
C SER A 89 -10.01 -12.97 5.54
N GLY A 90 -9.84 -12.99 6.87
CA GLY A 90 -10.78 -13.61 7.80
C GLY A 90 -10.83 -15.13 7.77
N THR A 91 -9.85 -15.79 7.15
CA THR A 91 -9.90 -17.25 6.93
C THR A 91 -9.18 -18.06 8.00
N GLY A 92 -8.19 -17.49 8.70
CA GLY A 92 -7.31 -18.24 9.60
C GLY A 92 -6.44 -19.28 8.87
N CYS A 93 -6.21 -19.09 7.57
CA CYS A 93 -5.37 -19.93 6.73
C CYS A 93 -4.20 -19.11 6.20
N ILE A 94 -2.98 -19.61 6.40
CA ILE A 94 -1.77 -18.95 5.92
C ILE A 94 -1.52 -19.44 4.51
N ASP A 95 -1.70 -18.59 3.52
CA ASP A 95 -1.52 -18.92 2.11
C ASP A 95 -1.35 -17.64 1.27
N LEU A 96 -0.89 -17.76 0.03
CA LEU A 96 -0.70 -16.68 -0.93
C LEU A 96 0.53 -15.81 -0.64
N GLY A 97 0.45 -14.49 -0.81
CA GLY A 97 1.61 -13.59 -0.78
C GLY A 97 2.33 -13.55 -2.12
N ASP A 98 1.58 -13.75 -3.22
CA ASP A 98 2.15 -13.77 -4.57
C ASP A 98 2.72 -12.41 -4.97
N ILE A 99 3.86 -12.44 -5.65
CA ILE A 99 4.47 -11.29 -6.34
C ILE A 99 4.80 -10.17 -5.36
N LEU A 100 5.87 -10.34 -4.58
CA LEU A 100 6.32 -9.31 -3.64
C LEU A 100 7.11 -8.22 -4.35
N PHE A 101 6.77 -6.96 -4.05
CA PHE A 101 7.56 -5.79 -4.40
C PHE A 101 8.10 -5.13 -3.14
N ARG A 102 9.41 -4.89 -3.08
CA ARG A 102 10.07 -4.21 -1.94
C ARG A 102 10.90 -3.03 -2.43
N PRO A 103 10.56 -1.79 -2.01
CA PRO A 103 11.21 -0.57 -2.52
C PRO A 103 12.55 -0.26 -1.82
N SER A 104 13.35 -1.26 -1.54
CA SER A 104 14.70 -1.15 -0.97
C SER A 104 15.38 -2.52 -1.01
N LEU A 105 16.70 -2.53 -0.99
CA LEU A 105 17.50 -3.74 -0.74
C LEU A 105 17.45 -4.18 0.73
N GLN A 106 17.20 -3.24 1.63
CA GLN A 106 17.07 -3.53 3.07
C GLN A 106 15.89 -4.46 3.31
N THR A 107 16.08 -5.44 4.18
CA THR A 107 15.03 -6.37 4.62
C THR A 107 15.32 -6.89 6.02
N PRO A 108 14.35 -6.90 6.94
CA PRO A 108 13.04 -6.28 6.82
C PRO A 108 13.10 -4.74 6.83
N LEU A 109 12.03 -4.09 6.38
CA LEU A 109 11.89 -2.63 6.37
C LEU A 109 11.22 -2.16 7.66
N ALA A 110 11.87 -1.31 8.44
CA ALA A 110 11.30 -0.73 9.64
C ALA A 110 10.21 0.31 9.29
N PHE A 111 9.12 0.29 10.04
CA PHE A 111 8.04 1.28 9.94
C PHE A 111 7.38 1.56 11.30
N SER A 112 6.56 2.59 11.37
CA SER A 112 5.73 2.93 12.51
C SER A 112 4.28 3.08 12.06
N HIS A 113 3.31 2.66 12.90
CA HIS A 113 1.88 2.86 12.62
C HIS A 113 1.48 4.33 12.48
N SER A 114 2.24 5.26 13.08
CA SER A 114 2.05 6.70 12.84
C SER A 114 2.42 7.16 11.43
N ASP A 115 3.15 6.33 10.70
CA ASP A 115 3.65 6.61 9.34
C ASP A 115 2.84 5.88 8.26
N GLU A 116 1.86 5.07 8.64
CA GLU A 116 0.97 4.39 7.71
C GLU A 116 -0.45 4.97 7.73
N LYS A 117 -1.13 4.83 6.61
CA LYS A 117 -2.54 5.23 6.44
C LYS A 117 -3.23 4.22 5.54
N ALA A 118 -4.48 3.92 5.88
CA ALA A 118 -5.34 3.08 5.06
C ALA A 118 -6.73 3.71 4.92
N SER A 119 -7.34 3.50 3.78
CA SER A 119 -8.74 3.76 3.50
C SER A 119 -9.21 2.74 2.45
N PRO A 120 -10.51 2.52 2.24
CA PRO A 120 -10.98 1.57 1.24
C PRO A 120 -10.33 1.80 -0.13
N GLY A 121 -9.60 0.79 -0.62
CA GLY A 121 -8.90 0.83 -1.90
C GLY A 121 -7.56 1.59 -1.90
N TYR A 122 -7.08 2.03 -0.76
CA TYR A 122 -5.80 2.74 -0.65
C TYR A 122 -5.05 2.38 0.63
N TYR A 123 -3.73 2.24 0.49
CA TYR A 123 -2.80 2.11 1.62
C TYR A 123 -1.53 2.93 1.34
N SER A 124 -0.92 3.47 2.37
CA SER A 124 0.39 4.10 2.27
C SER A 124 1.21 3.93 3.54
N VAL A 125 2.54 3.92 3.40
CA VAL A 125 3.49 3.91 4.51
C VAL A 125 4.76 4.69 4.15
N ASN A 126 5.21 5.52 5.08
CA ASN A 126 6.48 6.24 4.94
C ASN A 126 7.60 5.44 5.62
N LEU A 127 8.39 4.75 4.83
CA LEU A 127 9.55 3.96 5.24
C LEU A 127 10.75 4.90 5.43
N LYS A 128 10.82 5.57 6.58
CA LYS A 128 11.77 6.68 6.86
C LYS A 128 13.22 6.28 6.72
N GLU A 129 13.58 5.08 7.21
CA GLU A 129 14.97 4.57 7.14
C GLU A 129 15.34 4.20 5.71
N ALA A 130 14.42 3.61 4.96
CA ALA A 130 14.61 3.32 3.54
C ALA A 130 14.48 4.57 2.64
N GLY A 131 14.05 5.70 3.19
CA GLY A 131 13.93 6.96 2.45
C GLY A 131 12.87 6.95 1.35
N VAL A 132 11.77 6.20 1.52
CA VAL A 132 10.72 6.07 0.51
C VAL A 132 9.32 6.11 1.10
N LEU A 133 8.43 6.87 0.47
CA LEU A 133 6.99 6.79 0.67
C LEU A 133 6.42 5.78 -0.33
N ALA A 134 5.82 4.72 0.17
CA ALA A 134 5.09 3.74 -0.63
C ALA A 134 3.58 4.01 -0.55
N GLU A 135 2.91 4.03 -1.69
CA GLU A 135 1.47 4.20 -1.81
C GLU A 135 0.91 3.13 -2.74
N LEU A 136 -0.18 2.53 -2.33
CA LEU A 136 -0.81 1.39 -3.00
C LEU A 136 -2.26 1.67 -3.29
N THR A 137 -2.71 1.30 -4.49
CA THR A 137 -4.14 1.24 -4.85
C THR A 137 -4.36 0.11 -5.84
N THR A 138 -5.60 -0.21 -6.15
CA THR A 138 -5.90 -1.34 -7.04
C THR A 138 -7.17 -1.11 -7.86
N THR A 139 -7.22 -1.77 -9.00
CA THR A 139 -8.44 -2.10 -9.74
C THR A 139 -8.75 -3.59 -9.53
N PRO A 140 -9.83 -4.16 -10.08
CA PRO A 140 -10.11 -5.58 -9.94
C PRO A 140 -8.96 -6.52 -10.37
N HIS A 141 -8.12 -6.12 -11.32
CA HIS A 141 -7.04 -6.96 -11.86
C HIS A 141 -5.64 -6.35 -11.79
N VAL A 142 -5.52 -5.05 -11.47
CA VAL A 142 -4.24 -4.35 -11.51
C VAL A 142 -3.90 -3.78 -10.14
N GLY A 143 -2.78 -4.20 -9.57
CA GLY A 143 -2.14 -3.54 -8.43
C GLY A 143 -1.34 -2.34 -8.92
N ILE A 144 -1.46 -1.21 -8.24
CA ILE A 144 -0.74 0.02 -8.59
C ILE A 144 0.06 0.45 -7.38
N HIS A 145 1.37 0.55 -7.58
CA HIS A 145 2.31 1.07 -6.59
C HIS A 145 2.81 2.44 -7.04
N ARG A 146 2.99 3.34 -6.09
CA ARG A 146 3.70 4.60 -6.28
C ARG A 146 4.77 4.74 -5.22
N TYR A 147 6.02 4.82 -5.63
CA TYR A 147 7.18 4.97 -4.76
C TYR A 147 7.81 6.34 -4.94
N THR A 148 7.79 7.15 -3.89
CA THR A 148 8.42 8.47 -3.87
C THR A 148 9.67 8.40 -3.01
N TYR A 149 10.83 8.36 -3.65
CA TYR A 149 12.12 8.30 -2.98
C TYR A 149 12.59 9.71 -2.57
N LYS A 150 13.29 9.81 -1.45
CA LYS A 150 14.04 11.01 -1.10
C LYS A 150 15.15 11.22 -2.13
N LYS A 151 15.51 12.47 -2.40
CA LYS A 151 16.46 12.83 -3.47
C LYS A 151 17.82 12.15 -3.36
N GLU A 152 18.29 11.90 -2.13
CA GLU A 152 19.58 11.29 -1.85
C GLU A 152 19.54 9.76 -1.78
N THR A 153 18.35 9.17 -1.97
CA THR A 153 18.16 7.72 -1.87
C THR A 153 18.26 7.10 -3.25
N GLU A 154 19.09 6.07 -3.39
CA GLU A 154 19.08 5.24 -4.59
C GLU A 154 17.74 4.50 -4.69
N ALA A 155 17.03 4.71 -5.78
CA ALA A 155 15.74 4.08 -6.00
C ALA A 155 15.91 2.65 -6.49
N THR A 156 15.91 1.71 -5.56
CA THR A 156 15.93 0.28 -5.85
C THR A 156 14.58 -0.36 -5.57
N LEU A 157 14.18 -1.30 -6.42
CA LEU A 157 12.96 -2.07 -6.27
C LEU A 157 13.26 -3.55 -6.49
N VAL A 158 13.02 -4.36 -5.50
CA VAL A 158 13.14 -5.82 -5.58
C VAL A 158 11.80 -6.39 -5.96
N VAL A 159 11.79 -7.25 -6.97
CA VAL A 159 10.65 -8.11 -7.35
C VAL A 159 11.01 -9.53 -6.96
N ASP A 160 10.26 -10.11 -6.05
CA ASP A 160 10.55 -11.40 -5.44
C ASP A 160 9.39 -12.39 -5.63
N MET A 161 9.64 -13.42 -6.42
CA MET A 161 8.70 -14.51 -6.67
C MET A 161 8.87 -15.66 -5.68
N ASP A 162 9.94 -15.69 -4.88
CA ASP A 162 10.17 -16.69 -3.82
C ASP A 162 9.43 -16.36 -2.51
N HIS A 163 8.84 -15.17 -2.44
CA HIS A 163 8.08 -14.78 -1.26
C HIS A 163 6.83 -15.66 -1.11
N LEU A 164 6.65 -16.21 0.07
CA LEU A 164 5.50 -17.02 0.51
C LEU A 164 5.13 -16.59 1.93
N LEU A 165 3.86 -16.66 2.29
CA LEU A 165 3.44 -16.37 3.67
C LEU A 165 3.68 -17.53 4.63
N ASP A 166 3.65 -18.77 4.14
CA ASP A 166 3.94 -19.97 4.93
C ASP A 166 4.53 -21.10 4.07
N ASN A 167 4.20 -22.33 4.43
CA ASN A 167 4.68 -23.61 3.91
C ASN A 167 4.11 -23.97 2.53
N GLU A 168 3.73 -23.00 1.73
CA GLU A 168 3.42 -23.28 0.35
C GLU A 168 4.63 -23.90 -0.35
N TYR A 169 4.37 -24.81 -1.24
CA TYR A 169 5.41 -25.39 -2.06
C TYR A 169 5.49 -24.65 -3.41
N MET A 170 6.66 -24.09 -3.71
CA MET A 170 6.95 -23.48 -4.99
C MET A 170 7.46 -24.55 -5.96
N TYR A 171 6.70 -24.82 -7.02
CA TYR A 171 7.15 -25.72 -8.08
C TYR A 171 8.10 -25.02 -9.05
N GLU A 172 7.71 -23.85 -9.51
CA GLU A 172 8.51 -23.05 -10.44
C GLU A 172 8.13 -21.56 -10.34
N GLY A 173 9.02 -20.72 -10.81
CA GLY A 173 8.78 -19.29 -10.90
C GLY A 173 9.89 -18.63 -11.68
N TRP A 174 9.57 -17.55 -12.34
CA TRP A 174 10.54 -16.72 -13.06
C TRP A 174 10.06 -15.29 -13.18
N VAL A 175 10.99 -14.37 -13.33
CA VAL A 175 10.77 -12.97 -13.69
C VAL A 175 11.73 -12.62 -14.83
N LYS A 176 11.25 -11.91 -15.85
CA LYS A 176 12.04 -11.56 -17.04
C LYS A 176 11.76 -10.13 -17.48
N ARG A 177 12.80 -9.46 -17.97
CA ARG A 177 12.66 -8.18 -18.66
C ARG A 177 12.06 -8.42 -20.04
N THR A 178 11.02 -7.68 -20.39
CA THR A 178 10.34 -7.72 -21.70
C THR A 178 10.36 -6.37 -22.40
N GLY A 179 10.75 -5.31 -21.69
CA GLY A 179 10.89 -3.97 -22.24
C GLY A 179 11.85 -3.11 -21.41
N ASP A 180 12.03 -1.87 -21.81
CA ASP A 180 12.88 -0.94 -21.05
C ASP A 180 12.27 -0.54 -19.70
N ASN A 181 10.95 -0.63 -19.60
CA ASN A 181 10.17 -0.33 -18.42
C ASN A 181 9.13 -1.42 -18.12
N GLU A 182 9.40 -2.67 -18.52
CA GLU A 182 8.45 -3.75 -18.39
C GLU A 182 9.12 -5.05 -17.94
N LEU A 183 8.47 -5.74 -17.00
CA LEU A 183 8.77 -7.10 -16.58
C LEU A 183 7.56 -7.98 -16.77
N THR A 184 7.80 -9.25 -17.05
CA THR A 184 6.82 -10.32 -16.95
C THR A 184 7.30 -11.40 -16.01
N GLY A 185 6.38 -12.11 -15.40
CA GLY A 185 6.75 -13.22 -14.55
C GLY A 185 5.61 -14.21 -14.35
N MET A 186 5.99 -15.34 -13.80
CA MET A 186 5.08 -16.42 -13.44
C MET A 186 5.58 -17.12 -12.19
N ARG A 187 4.66 -17.59 -11.37
CA ARG A 187 4.94 -18.57 -10.32
C ARG A 187 3.87 -19.65 -10.31
N ARG A 188 4.29 -20.85 -9.94
CA ARG A 188 3.44 -22.00 -9.72
C ARG A 188 3.65 -22.53 -8.32
N THR A 189 2.58 -22.53 -7.54
CA THR A 189 2.61 -22.94 -6.14
C THR A 189 1.56 -23.99 -5.85
N ARG A 190 1.69 -24.60 -4.69
CA ARG A 190 0.72 -25.46 -4.03
C ARG A 190 0.54 -24.98 -2.60
N GLY A 191 -0.68 -24.75 -2.22
CA GLY A 191 -1.07 -24.35 -0.87
C GLY A 191 -2.52 -24.76 -0.65
N TRP A 192 -3.40 -23.82 -0.40
CA TRP A 192 -4.85 -24.05 -0.39
C TRP A 192 -5.36 -24.66 -1.70
N VAL A 193 -4.81 -24.21 -2.80
CA VAL A 193 -5.05 -24.79 -4.13
C VAL A 193 -3.90 -25.70 -4.49
N ASP A 194 -4.19 -26.94 -4.92
CA ASP A 194 -3.17 -27.93 -5.27
C ASP A 194 -2.24 -27.50 -6.40
N ASN A 195 -2.67 -26.58 -7.25
CA ASN A 195 -1.94 -26.18 -8.45
C ASN A 195 -2.35 -24.77 -8.87
N GLN A 196 -1.71 -23.77 -8.28
CA GLN A 196 -1.96 -22.36 -8.55
C GLN A 196 -0.93 -21.81 -9.53
N TYR A 197 -1.39 -21.19 -10.60
CA TYR A 197 -0.56 -20.43 -11.51
C TYR A 197 -0.89 -18.94 -11.40
N VAL A 198 0.11 -18.12 -11.21
CA VAL A 198 -0.02 -16.66 -11.21
C VAL A 198 0.94 -16.08 -12.23
N PHE A 199 0.39 -15.43 -13.24
CA PHE A 199 1.13 -14.66 -14.23
C PHE A 199 0.99 -13.18 -13.97
N PHE A 200 2.02 -12.40 -14.31
CA PHE A 200 1.91 -10.95 -14.22
C PHE A 200 2.69 -10.24 -15.32
N VAL A 201 2.27 -9.01 -15.59
CA VAL A 201 3.01 -8.00 -16.32
C VAL A 201 3.14 -6.77 -15.43
N ALA A 202 4.36 -6.33 -15.17
CA ALA A 202 4.64 -5.11 -14.42
C ALA A 202 5.18 -4.03 -15.35
N GLN A 203 4.46 -2.91 -15.44
CA GLN A 203 4.82 -1.77 -16.27
C GLN A 203 5.15 -0.55 -15.41
N PHE A 204 6.33 0.02 -15.61
CA PHE A 204 6.84 1.15 -14.84
C PHE A 204 6.67 2.47 -15.60
N SER A 205 6.50 3.57 -14.87
CA SER A 205 6.32 4.92 -15.44
C SER A 205 7.57 5.47 -16.13
N GLN A 206 8.72 4.85 -15.90
CA GLN A 206 10.00 5.19 -16.51
C GLN A 206 10.86 3.93 -16.67
N PRO A 207 11.84 3.94 -17.58
CA PRO A 207 12.81 2.85 -17.71
C PRO A 207 13.60 2.67 -16.41
N PHE A 208 13.94 1.42 -16.08
CA PHE A 208 14.95 1.14 -15.07
C PHE A 208 16.35 1.28 -15.70
N SER A 209 17.24 1.95 -14.98
CA SER A 209 18.64 2.21 -15.42
C SER A 209 19.45 0.94 -15.42
N SER A 210 19.16 0.02 -14.49
CA SER A 210 19.76 -1.31 -14.44
C SER A 210 18.79 -2.36 -13.92
N MET A 211 19.06 -3.61 -14.25
CA MET A 211 18.40 -4.78 -13.69
C MET A 211 19.46 -5.81 -13.37
N GLU A 212 19.52 -6.20 -12.11
CA GLU A 212 20.26 -7.36 -11.64
C GLU A 212 19.28 -8.52 -11.42
N GLN A 213 19.72 -9.72 -11.66
CA GLN A 213 18.90 -10.92 -11.51
C GLN A 213 19.62 -11.94 -10.63
N PRO A 214 19.49 -11.83 -9.28
CA PRO A 214 20.15 -12.74 -8.34
C PRO A 214 19.76 -14.20 -8.52
N SER A 215 18.55 -14.44 -9.00
CA SER A 215 18.02 -15.77 -9.36
C SER A 215 17.00 -15.64 -10.50
N GLU A 216 16.56 -16.76 -11.06
CA GLU A 216 15.45 -16.75 -12.04
C GLU A 216 14.15 -16.16 -11.48
N ARG A 217 14.00 -16.17 -10.14
CA ARG A 217 12.79 -15.76 -9.43
C ARG A 217 12.89 -14.39 -8.76
N GLN A 218 14.04 -13.73 -8.87
CA GLN A 218 14.24 -12.41 -8.27
C GLN A 218 14.83 -11.44 -9.27
N ALA A 219 14.37 -10.19 -9.24
CA ALA A 219 14.93 -9.08 -9.97
C ALA A 219 15.14 -7.88 -9.05
N VAL A 220 16.26 -7.20 -9.20
CA VAL A 220 16.57 -5.93 -8.54
C VAL A 220 16.67 -4.87 -9.62
N LEU A 221 15.78 -3.89 -9.54
CA LEU A 221 15.69 -2.79 -10.48
C LEU A 221 16.26 -1.53 -9.84
N THR A 222 17.05 -0.77 -10.59
CA THR A 222 17.49 0.58 -10.18
C THR A 222 16.86 1.61 -11.09
N PHE A 223 16.43 2.74 -10.52
CA PHE A 223 15.80 3.82 -11.26
C PHE A 223 16.54 5.14 -11.06
N ASP A 224 16.51 5.99 -12.08
CA ASP A 224 17.01 7.35 -11.98
C ASP A 224 15.99 8.22 -11.22
N THR A 225 16.44 8.79 -10.09
CA THR A 225 15.63 9.69 -9.25
C THR A 225 15.96 11.17 -9.46
N THR A 226 16.86 11.52 -10.37
CA THR A 226 17.30 12.91 -10.60
C THR A 226 16.14 13.83 -10.98
N THR A 227 15.10 13.29 -11.61
CA THR A 227 13.89 14.04 -11.99
C THR A 227 13.00 14.40 -10.80
N GLY A 228 13.18 13.78 -9.64
CA GLY A 228 12.31 13.91 -8.47
C GLY A 228 10.90 13.38 -8.66
N LYS A 229 10.63 12.67 -9.77
CA LYS A 229 9.31 12.07 -10.04
C LYS A 229 9.17 10.73 -9.31
N PRO A 230 7.98 10.42 -8.79
CA PRO A 230 7.72 9.09 -8.23
C PRO A 230 7.76 8.01 -9.31
N ILE A 231 8.18 6.82 -8.91
CA ILE A 231 8.10 5.61 -9.74
C ILE A 231 6.71 5.01 -9.54
N VAL A 232 5.93 4.93 -10.62
CA VAL A 232 4.63 4.24 -10.62
C VAL A 232 4.81 2.91 -11.31
N CYS A 233 4.35 1.85 -10.67
CA CYS A 233 4.31 0.50 -11.23
C CYS A 233 2.87 0.01 -11.29
N LYS A 234 2.45 -0.49 -12.43
CA LYS A 234 1.18 -1.18 -12.66
C LYS A 234 1.48 -2.66 -12.83
N VAL A 235 0.89 -3.49 -12.00
CA VAL A 235 1.06 -4.94 -12.03
C VAL A 235 -0.28 -5.57 -12.40
N ASP A 236 -0.42 -5.97 -13.65
CA ASP A 236 -1.57 -6.71 -14.15
C ASP A 236 -1.37 -8.19 -13.83
N ARG A 237 -2.29 -8.77 -13.09
CA ARG A 237 -2.32 -10.18 -12.70
C ARG A 237 -3.32 -10.94 -13.56
N LYS A 238 -2.88 -12.08 -14.10
CA LYS A 238 -3.69 -13.02 -14.87
C LYS A 238 -3.68 -14.41 -14.26
#